data_4894518af68b9f1186d59dc9a145853c
#
_entry.id   4894518af68b9f1186d59dc9a145853c
#
_cell.length_a   1.000
_cell.length_b   1.000
_cell.length_c   1.000
_cell.angle_alpha   90.00
_cell.angle_beta   90.00
_cell.angle_gamma   90.00
#
_symmetry.space_group_name_H-M   'P 1'
#
loop_
_entity.id
_entity.type
_entity.pdbx_description
1 polymer ?
#
loop_
_entity_poly.entity_id
_entity_poly.type
_entity_poly.pdbx_seq_one_letter_code
_entity_poly.pdbx_strand_id
1 'polypeptide(L)'
;MKIIQCMLSLIVIIVASLSMVSVARTDEFTKEDLKRWEQEFLTVVNEGDNLFHSGKLGGNTVSCDQCHPNASNTHPETYPKFQKQIGKVVTLLEMINWCIQNPLEGKTLAADDPKMTALQAYITFERRGVKLEPGKH
;
A
#
# COMPACT_ATOMS: atom_id res chain seq x y z
N MET A 1 16.30 34.77 -57.50
CA MET A 1 16.65 35.12 -56.08
C MET A 1 15.51 34.88 -55.12
N LYS A 2 14.28 35.32 -55.34
CA LYS A 2 13.14 35.12 -54.37
C LYS A 2 12.75 33.69 -54.10
N ILE A 3 12.81 32.76 -55.08
CA ILE A 3 12.44 31.35 -54.92
C ILE A 3 13.44 30.59 -54.03
N ILE A 4 14.73 30.87 -54.19
CA ILE A 4 15.80 30.24 -53.37
C ILE A 4 15.69 30.71 -51.91
N GLN A 5 15.34 31.95 -51.67
CA GLN A 5 15.14 32.50 -50.33
C GLN A 5 13.91 31.92 -49.62
N CYS A 6 12.82 31.63 -50.36
CA CYS A 6 11.65 30.96 -49.85
C CYS A 6 11.95 29.49 -49.47
N MET A 7 12.71 28.77 -50.29
CA MET A 7 13.09 27.37 -49.99
C MET A 7 14.02 27.27 -48.78
N LEU A 8 14.98 28.17 -48.63
CA LEU A 8 15.84 28.22 -47.44
C LEU A 8 15.04 28.50 -46.14
N SER A 9 14.06 29.40 -46.20
CA SER A 9 13.19 29.70 -45.04
C SER A 9 12.31 28.50 -44.63
N LEU A 10 11.80 27.74 -45.61
CA LEU A 10 11.03 26.53 -45.34
C LEU A 10 11.87 25.41 -44.67
N ILE A 11 13.10 25.22 -45.11
CA ILE A 11 14.02 24.23 -44.55
C ILE A 11 14.39 24.58 -43.11
N VAL A 12 14.62 25.85 -42.78
CA VAL A 12 14.92 26.29 -41.40
C VAL A 12 13.73 26.06 -40.48
N ILE A 13 12.50 26.26 -40.94
CA ILE A 13 11.29 26.00 -40.12
C ILE A 13 11.10 24.51 -39.86
N ILE A 14 11.38 23.64 -40.85
CA ILE A 14 11.26 22.18 -40.68
C ILE A 14 12.33 21.65 -39.74
N VAL A 15 13.56 22.15 -39.79
CA VAL A 15 14.64 21.75 -38.88
C VAL A 15 14.38 22.22 -37.44
N ALA A 16 13.79 23.39 -37.26
CA ALA A 16 13.43 23.92 -35.93
C ALA A 16 12.28 23.15 -35.29
N SER A 17 11.34 22.57 -36.07
CA SER A 17 10.23 21.79 -35.54
C SER A 17 10.60 20.34 -35.16
N LEU A 18 11.70 19.81 -35.67
CA LEU A 18 12.21 18.48 -35.29
C LEU A 18 12.93 18.46 -33.94
N SER A 19 13.29 19.60 -33.37
CA SER A 19 14.10 19.70 -32.16
C SER A 19 13.30 19.61 -30.86
N MET A 20 11.97 19.46 -30.89
CA MET A 20 11.11 19.44 -29.71
C MET A 20 10.48 18.04 -29.43
N VAL A 21 11.12 16.98 -29.87
CA VAL A 21 10.75 15.67 -29.33
C VAL A 21 11.43 15.53 -27.98
N SER A 22 10.81 16.08 -26.95
CA SER A 22 11.11 15.68 -25.55
C SER A 22 10.78 14.19 -25.44
N VAL A 23 11.80 13.35 -25.50
CA VAL A 23 11.67 11.95 -25.08
C VAL A 23 11.31 12.02 -23.61
N ALA A 24 10.06 11.74 -23.28
CA ALA A 24 9.67 11.47 -21.91
C ALA A 24 10.52 10.29 -21.45
N ARG A 25 11.62 10.56 -20.75
CA ARG A 25 12.33 9.52 -20.00
C ARG A 25 11.34 9.06 -18.95
N THR A 26 10.82 7.86 -19.10
CA THR A 26 10.31 7.11 -17.95
C THR A 26 11.49 7.00 -17.00
N ASP A 27 11.35 7.61 -15.81
CA ASP A 27 12.37 7.48 -14.77
C ASP A 27 12.53 5.99 -14.48
N GLU A 28 13.61 5.43 -14.98
CA GLU A 28 13.97 4.04 -14.71
C GLU A 28 14.51 4.02 -13.29
N PHE A 29 13.77 3.34 -12.39
CA PHE A 29 14.14 3.24 -10.99
C PHE A 29 15.52 2.61 -10.83
N THR A 30 16.38 3.25 -10.06
CA THR A 30 17.70 2.71 -9.75
C THR A 30 17.63 1.59 -8.73
N LYS A 31 18.67 0.76 -8.65
CA LYS A 31 18.79 -0.27 -7.59
C LYS A 31 18.82 0.36 -6.19
N GLU A 32 19.39 1.53 -6.08
CA GLU A 32 19.46 2.33 -4.87
C GLU A 32 18.09 2.83 -4.44
N ASP A 33 17.24 3.26 -5.38
CA ASP A 33 15.86 3.64 -5.11
C ASP A 33 15.05 2.45 -4.60
N LEU A 34 15.13 1.31 -5.26
CA LEU A 34 14.44 0.09 -4.84
C LEU A 34 14.86 -0.34 -3.44
N LYS A 35 16.15 -0.30 -3.13
CA LYS A 35 16.68 -0.64 -1.80
C LYS A 35 16.19 0.33 -0.72
N ARG A 36 16.17 1.64 -1.02
CA ARG A 36 15.66 2.65 -0.09
C ARG A 36 14.18 2.43 0.20
N TRP A 37 13.36 2.24 -0.82
CA TRP A 37 11.92 2.00 -0.65
C TRP A 37 11.61 0.71 0.09
N GLU A 38 12.38 -0.34 -0.14
CA GLU A 38 12.27 -1.57 0.65
C GLU A 38 12.59 -1.32 2.13
N GLN A 39 13.62 -0.57 2.43
CA GLN A 39 13.98 -0.22 3.81
C GLN A 39 12.90 0.63 4.50
N GLU A 40 12.36 1.63 3.81
CA GLU A 40 11.25 2.44 4.31
C GLU A 40 10.00 1.58 4.55
N PHE A 41 9.67 0.71 3.60
CA PHE A 41 8.55 -0.22 3.76
C PHE A 41 8.73 -1.16 4.97
N LEU A 42 9.91 -1.77 5.13
CA LEU A 42 10.22 -2.65 6.27
C LEU A 42 10.18 -1.90 7.61
N THR A 43 10.52 -0.62 7.63
CA THR A 43 10.36 0.21 8.84
C THR A 43 8.89 0.29 9.24
N VAL A 44 7.99 0.57 8.29
CA VAL A 44 6.54 0.62 8.54
C VAL A 44 5.98 -0.75 8.94
N VAL A 45 6.48 -1.85 8.33
CA VAL A 45 6.12 -3.22 8.73
C VAL A 45 6.51 -3.49 10.18
N ASN A 46 7.72 -3.10 10.61
CA ASN A 46 8.17 -3.28 11.99
C ASN A 46 7.34 -2.47 13.00
N GLU A 47 6.89 -1.28 12.63
CA GLU A 47 5.95 -0.51 13.45
C GLU A 47 4.60 -1.24 13.58
N GLY A 48 4.12 -1.83 12.49
CA GLY A 48 2.91 -2.65 12.48
C GLY A 48 3.02 -3.91 13.33
N ASP A 49 4.16 -4.60 13.27
CA ASP A 49 4.50 -5.74 14.13
C ASP A 49 4.39 -5.37 15.61
N ASN A 50 5.07 -4.29 16.00
CA ASN A 50 5.02 -3.79 17.37
C ASN A 50 3.60 -3.43 17.85
N LEU A 51 2.77 -2.85 16.98
CA LEU A 51 1.38 -2.53 17.29
C LEU A 51 0.53 -3.79 17.41
N PHE A 52 0.73 -4.74 16.50
CA PHE A 52 -0.05 -5.97 16.40
C PHE A 52 0.11 -6.86 17.64
N HIS A 53 1.34 -6.91 18.19
CA HIS A 53 1.70 -7.69 19.38
C HIS A 53 1.55 -6.91 20.69
N SER A 54 1.06 -5.67 20.64
CA SER A 54 0.89 -4.85 21.85
C SER A 54 -0.59 -4.63 22.19
N GLY A 55 -0.92 -4.58 23.48
CA GLY A 55 -2.24 -4.15 23.96
C GLY A 55 -2.50 -2.64 23.89
N LYS A 56 -1.66 -1.85 23.16
CA LYS A 56 -1.74 -0.38 23.16
C LYS A 56 -2.86 0.19 22.30
N LEU A 57 -3.47 -0.62 21.43
CA LEU A 57 -4.57 -0.19 20.55
C LEU A 57 -5.92 -0.27 21.24
N GLY A 58 -6.02 -1.06 22.29
CA GLY A 58 -7.27 -1.33 23.00
C GLY A 58 -7.46 -0.52 24.26
N GLY A 59 -8.66 -0.62 24.82
CA GLY A 59 -9.01 -0.20 26.18
C GLY A 59 -8.72 -1.29 27.23
N ASN A 60 -8.37 -2.47 26.80
CA ASN A 60 -8.00 -3.63 27.59
C ASN A 60 -6.59 -4.11 27.25
N THR A 61 -6.14 -5.24 27.79
CA THR A 61 -4.80 -5.80 27.54
C THR A 61 -4.74 -6.75 26.35
N VAL A 62 -5.82 -6.91 25.60
CA VAL A 62 -5.88 -7.80 24.44
C VAL A 62 -5.11 -7.20 23.28
N SER A 63 -4.31 -8.04 22.62
CA SER A 63 -3.58 -7.70 21.39
C SER A 63 -4.09 -8.52 20.18
N CYS A 64 -3.74 -8.09 18.98
CA CYS A 64 -4.23 -8.75 17.76
C CYS A 64 -3.69 -10.18 17.63
N ASP A 65 -2.44 -10.42 18.03
CA ASP A 65 -1.74 -11.70 17.95
C ASP A 65 -2.36 -12.79 18.84
N GLN A 66 -3.06 -12.43 19.90
CA GLN A 66 -3.75 -13.41 20.75
C GLN A 66 -4.83 -14.18 19.99
N CYS A 67 -5.45 -13.58 18.98
CA CYS A 67 -6.41 -14.24 18.11
C CYS A 67 -5.81 -14.62 16.75
N HIS A 68 -4.80 -13.89 16.30
CA HIS A 68 -4.19 -14.04 14.98
C HIS A 68 -2.66 -14.13 15.08
N PRO A 69 -2.09 -15.20 15.67
CA PRO A 69 -0.64 -15.32 15.77
C PRO A 69 0.05 -15.09 14.40
N ASN A 70 1.00 -14.15 14.34
CA ASN A 70 1.68 -13.76 13.10
C ASN A 70 0.68 -13.50 11.94
N ALA A 71 -0.37 -12.73 12.23
CA ALA A 71 -1.45 -12.41 11.29
C ALA A 71 -2.16 -13.64 10.67
N SER A 72 -2.09 -14.81 11.30
CA SER A 72 -2.77 -16.02 10.83
C SER A 72 -4.29 -15.81 10.70
N ASN A 73 -4.90 -16.46 9.71
CA ASN A 73 -6.34 -16.42 9.43
C ASN A 73 -6.93 -15.03 9.09
N THR A 74 -6.09 -14.01 8.85
CA THR A 74 -6.56 -12.67 8.47
C THR A 74 -6.95 -12.58 7.00
N HIS A 75 -6.22 -13.24 6.12
CA HIS A 75 -6.43 -13.28 4.67
C HIS A 75 -6.63 -11.88 4.05
N PRO A 76 -5.65 -10.97 4.19
CA PRO A 76 -5.76 -9.60 3.70
C PRO A 76 -5.98 -9.52 2.18
N GLU A 77 -5.48 -10.50 1.43
CA GLU A 77 -5.60 -10.62 -0.02
C GLU A 77 -7.04 -10.85 -0.53
N THR A 78 -7.96 -11.21 0.38
CA THR A 78 -9.36 -11.48 0.04
C THR A 78 -10.26 -10.25 0.18
N TYR A 79 -9.77 -9.15 0.74
CA TYR A 79 -10.57 -7.93 0.90
C TYR A 79 -10.67 -7.10 -0.40
N PRO A 80 -11.79 -6.40 -0.63
CA PRO A 80 -12.98 -6.34 0.24
C PRO A 80 -13.81 -7.63 0.18
N LYS A 81 -14.36 -8.07 1.33
CA LYS A 81 -15.19 -9.29 1.42
C LYS A 81 -16.36 -9.14 2.41
N PHE A 82 -17.36 -10.01 2.27
CA PHE A 82 -18.46 -10.07 3.23
C PHE A 82 -17.96 -10.62 4.57
N GLN A 83 -18.21 -9.89 5.64
CA GLN A 83 -17.91 -10.31 7.02
C GLN A 83 -19.20 -10.58 7.78
N LYS A 84 -19.40 -11.85 8.15
CA LYS A 84 -20.63 -12.31 8.80
C LYS A 84 -20.93 -11.57 10.11
N GLN A 85 -19.89 -11.32 10.91
CA GLN A 85 -20.01 -10.62 12.20
C GLN A 85 -20.38 -9.14 12.05
N ILE A 86 -20.12 -8.54 10.87
CA ILE A 86 -20.47 -7.16 10.56
C ILE A 86 -21.74 -7.05 9.73
N GLY A 87 -22.08 -8.11 8.99
CA GLY A 87 -23.29 -8.20 8.16
C GLY A 87 -23.21 -7.46 6.82
N LYS A 88 -22.00 -7.05 6.38
CA LYS A 88 -21.79 -6.34 5.10
C LYS A 88 -20.44 -6.66 4.47
N VAL A 89 -20.23 -6.22 3.23
CA VAL A 89 -18.93 -6.20 2.58
C VAL A 89 -18.09 -5.06 3.20
N VAL A 90 -16.88 -5.38 3.62
CA VAL A 90 -15.96 -4.43 4.27
C VAL A 90 -14.56 -4.50 3.67
N THR A 91 -13.81 -3.42 3.80
CA THR A 91 -12.38 -3.33 3.50
C THR A 91 -11.55 -3.93 4.63
N LEU A 92 -10.27 -4.17 4.39
CA LEU A 92 -9.33 -4.59 5.44
C LEU A 92 -9.26 -3.56 6.58
N LEU A 93 -9.24 -2.27 6.25
CA LEU A 93 -9.26 -1.16 7.21
C LEU A 93 -10.51 -1.23 8.13
N GLU A 94 -11.69 -1.42 7.54
CA GLU A 94 -12.93 -1.51 8.31
C GLU A 94 -12.92 -2.74 9.24
N MET A 95 -12.34 -3.87 8.78
CA MET A 95 -12.20 -5.06 9.63
C MET A 95 -11.22 -4.85 10.77
N ILE A 96 -10.07 -4.22 10.52
CA ILE A 96 -9.10 -3.84 11.58
C ILE A 96 -9.79 -2.96 12.62
N ASN A 97 -10.52 -1.93 12.18
CA ASN A 97 -11.24 -1.03 13.09
C ASN A 97 -12.34 -1.75 13.87
N TRP A 98 -13.04 -2.71 13.25
CA TRP A 98 -14.01 -3.53 13.97
C TRP A 98 -13.35 -4.34 15.10
N CYS A 99 -12.17 -4.93 14.83
CA CYS A 99 -11.40 -5.64 15.85
C CYS A 99 -10.90 -4.72 16.96
N ILE A 100 -10.43 -3.51 16.62
CA ILE A 100 -10.01 -2.53 17.62
C ILE A 100 -11.19 -2.14 18.55
N GLN A 101 -12.38 -1.91 17.99
CA GLN A 101 -13.53 -1.49 18.79
C GLN A 101 -14.15 -2.60 19.63
N ASN A 102 -14.21 -3.81 19.10
CA ASN A 102 -14.97 -4.89 19.75
C ASN A 102 -14.09 -5.74 20.67
N PRO A 103 -13.19 -6.62 20.18
CA PRO A 103 -12.40 -7.45 21.10
C PRO A 103 -11.35 -6.64 21.89
N LEU A 104 -10.82 -5.54 21.34
CA LEU A 104 -9.81 -4.73 22.01
C LEU A 104 -10.40 -3.57 22.83
N GLU A 105 -11.69 -3.24 22.70
CA GLU A 105 -12.37 -2.13 23.38
C GLU A 105 -11.67 -0.76 23.18
N GLY A 106 -11.05 -0.58 22.01
CA GLY A 106 -10.30 0.61 21.66
C GLY A 106 -11.07 1.60 20.79
N LYS A 107 -10.37 2.65 20.37
CA LYS A 107 -10.90 3.66 19.44
C LYS A 107 -10.44 3.37 18.02
N THR A 108 -11.34 3.53 17.06
CA THR A 108 -10.99 3.40 15.64
C THR A 108 -9.88 4.34 15.23
N LEU A 109 -9.06 3.89 14.28
CA LEU A 109 -8.04 4.69 13.62
C LEU A 109 -8.62 5.31 12.34
N ALA A 110 -8.23 6.53 12.04
CA ALA A 110 -8.55 7.17 10.76
C ALA A 110 -7.84 6.44 9.60
N ALA A 111 -8.34 6.61 8.38
CA ALA A 111 -7.77 5.94 7.21
C ALA A 111 -6.33 6.39 6.91
N ASP A 112 -5.99 7.63 7.24
CA ASP A 112 -4.70 8.26 7.09
C ASP A 112 -3.83 8.21 8.38
N ASP A 113 -4.30 7.51 9.42
CA ASP A 113 -3.50 7.31 10.64
C ASP A 113 -2.28 6.41 10.32
N PRO A 114 -1.04 6.85 10.63
CA PRO A 114 0.16 6.04 10.42
C PRO A 114 0.07 4.64 11.04
N LYS A 115 -0.60 4.48 12.17
CA LYS A 115 -0.81 3.18 12.82
C LYS A 115 -1.67 2.25 11.96
N MET A 116 -2.69 2.79 11.27
CA MET A 116 -3.51 2.01 10.35
C MET A 116 -2.68 1.53 9.16
N THR A 117 -1.86 2.40 8.59
CA THR A 117 -0.92 2.05 7.51
C THR A 117 0.05 0.95 7.98
N ALA A 118 0.62 1.09 9.17
CA ALA A 118 1.57 0.14 9.74
C ALA A 118 0.92 -1.25 9.97
N LEU A 119 -0.29 -1.30 10.54
CA LEU A 119 -1.03 -2.56 10.73
C LEU A 119 -1.33 -3.26 9.42
N GLN A 120 -1.79 -2.52 8.40
CA GLN A 120 -2.06 -3.09 7.08
C GLN A 120 -0.77 -3.59 6.42
N ALA A 121 0.33 -2.85 6.54
CA ALA A 121 1.64 -3.24 6.02
C ALA A 121 2.13 -4.55 6.66
N TYR A 122 2.09 -4.65 7.98
CA TYR A 122 2.48 -5.86 8.70
C TYR A 122 1.62 -7.06 8.33
N ILE A 123 0.29 -6.94 8.42
CA ILE A 123 -0.64 -8.03 8.11
C ILE A 123 -0.44 -8.53 6.68
N THR A 124 -0.26 -7.61 5.73
CA THR A 124 -0.03 -7.97 4.32
C THR A 124 1.35 -8.59 4.12
N PHE A 125 2.36 -8.11 4.83
CA PHE A 125 3.73 -8.63 4.77
C PHE A 125 3.79 -10.08 5.26
N GLU A 126 3.23 -10.36 6.44
CA GLU A 126 3.22 -11.71 7.03
C GLU A 126 2.43 -12.72 6.20
N ARG A 127 1.42 -12.27 5.49
CA ARG A 127 0.57 -13.14 4.67
C ARG A 127 1.02 -13.27 3.22
N ARG A 128 2.11 -12.62 2.81
CA ARG A 128 2.65 -12.73 1.45
C ARG A 128 3.05 -14.16 1.13
N GLY A 129 2.58 -14.66 -0.03
CA GLY A 129 2.91 -16.01 -0.51
C GLY A 129 2.27 -17.15 0.27
N VAL A 130 1.47 -16.86 1.28
CA VAL A 130 0.71 -17.90 1.99
C VAL A 130 -0.47 -18.33 1.12
N LYS A 131 -0.53 -19.64 0.84
CA LYS A 131 -1.59 -20.20 0.00
C LYS A 131 -2.96 -20.04 0.68
N LEU A 132 -3.91 -19.50 -0.08
CA LEU A 132 -5.31 -19.48 0.36
C LEU A 132 -5.90 -20.90 0.32
N GLU A 133 -6.33 -21.41 1.46
CA GLU A 133 -7.01 -22.70 1.58
C GLU A 133 -8.43 -22.47 2.14
N PRO A 134 -9.45 -22.35 1.27
CA PRO A 134 -10.83 -22.12 1.72
C PRO A 134 -11.31 -23.23 2.65
N GLY A 135 -11.96 -22.85 3.77
CA GLY A 135 -12.51 -23.79 4.75
C GLY A 135 -11.51 -24.33 5.78
N LYS A 136 -10.23 -23.98 5.71
CA LYS A 136 -9.26 -24.20 6.80
C LYS A 136 -9.15 -22.95 7.65
N HIS A 137 -9.43 -23.04 8.92
CA HIS A 137 -9.31 -21.98 9.92
C HIS A 137 -8.26 -22.33 10.95
#